data_fb2892e010ca08d127c9c15b6f2bbbd3
#
_entry.id   fb2892e010ca08d127c9c15b6f2bbbd3
#
_cell.length_a   1.000
_cell.length_b   1.000
_cell.length_c   1.000
_cell.angle_alpha   90.00
_cell.angle_beta   90.00
_cell.angle_gamma   90.00
#
_symmetry.space_group_name_H-M   'P 1'
#
loop_
_entity.id
_entity.type
_entity.pdbx_description
1 polymer ?
#
loop_
_entity_poly.entity_id
_entity_poly.type
_entity_poly.pdbx_seq_one_letter_code
_entity_poly.pdbx_strand_id
1 'polypeptide(L)'
;QYKNPLLAKIAEQGYIVVNINYALAPQYKYPTPLIQMDQAVKFIKKNPHELPIDFTQVVFGGDSAGAQLSSQFTAIQTDEQLRKDMHFKQRFKPKNIRAAIFFGGFYNMNTVRETEFPRIQLFMRSYTGTEEWESEFRDLSEMSTVEHVTKDYPPTFLSVGDADPFFSQNQEFARVLEEDGTSVDTFFFDGSHHLRHQYQFHLNLPESKENLVSVQRFLSRNTSSTTIKNPDEQFEPIQLNPYKD
;
A
#
# COMPACT_ATOMS: atom_id res chain seq x y z
N GLN A 1 10.12 -11.36 -4.90
CA GLN A 1 10.11 -12.07 -6.21
C GLN A 1 8.78 -12.79 -6.47
N TYR A 2 8.14 -13.48 -5.49
CA TYR A 2 6.87 -14.20 -5.71
C TYR A 2 5.66 -13.26 -5.99
N LYS A 3 5.76 -11.97 -5.69
CA LYS A 3 4.75 -10.95 -5.97
C LYS A 3 4.80 -10.42 -7.40
N ASN A 4 5.94 -10.60 -8.08
CA ASN A 4 6.14 -10.07 -9.44
C ASN A 4 5.10 -10.54 -10.46
N PRO A 5 4.58 -11.79 -10.43
CA PRO A 5 3.57 -12.21 -11.40
C PRO A 5 2.29 -11.37 -11.35
N LEU A 6 1.80 -10.98 -10.15
CA LEU A 6 0.64 -10.10 -10.02
C LEU A 6 0.95 -8.70 -10.52
N LEU A 7 2.13 -8.15 -10.14
CA LEU A 7 2.56 -6.83 -10.60
C LEU A 7 2.74 -6.76 -12.10
N ALA A 8 3.27 -7.83 -12.73
CA ALA A 8 3.36 -7.95 -14.18
C ALA A 8 1.97 -7.89 -14.85
N LYS A 9 0.96 -8.55 -14.28
CA LYS A 9 -0.42 -8.50 -14.77
C LYS A 9 -1.06 -7.10 -14.69
N ILE A 10 -0.62 -6.28 -13.75
CA ILE A 10 -1.01 -4.87 -13.67
C ILE A 10 -0.26 -4.08 -14.76
N ALA A 11 1.03 -4.32 -14.91
CA ALA A 11 1.85 -3.64 -15.93
C ALA A 11 1.38 -3.94 -17.37
N GLU A 12 0.94 -5.17 -17.65
CA GLU A 12 0.36 -5.58 -18.95
C GLU A 12 -0.86 -4.73 -19.36
N GLN A 13 -1.47 -3.99 -18.42
CA GLN A 13 -2.57 -3.07 -18.69
C GLN A 13 -2.14 -1.63 -18.99
N GLY A 14 -0.86 -1.40 -19.17
CA GLY A 14 -0.31 -0.08 -19.51
C GLY A 14 0.12 0.75 -18.31
N TYR A 15 0.23 0.15 -17.11
CA TYR A 15 0.76 0.84 -15.93
C TYR A 15 2.28 0.67 -15.83
N ILE A 16 2.96 1.74 -15.46
CA ILE A 16 4.33 1.65 -14.98
C ILE A 16 4.27 1.27 -13.51
N VAL A 17 4.75 0.08 -13.18
CA VAL A 17 4.76 -0.46 -11.82
C VAL A 17 6.13 -0.31 -11.20
N VAL A 18 6.22 0.46 -10.12
CA VAL A 18 7.45 0.64 -9.35
C VAL A 18 7.36 -0.16 -8.06
N ASN A 19 8.14 -1.21 -7.96
CA ASN A 19 8.22 -2.04 -6.76
C ASN A 19 9.44 -1.61 -5.92
N ILE A 20 9.17 -1.02 -4.74
CA ILE A 20 10.19 -0.42 -3.89
C ILE A 20 10.66 -1.44 -2.84
N ASN A 21 11.96 -1.69 -2.77
CA ASN A 21 12.59 -2.36 -1.64
C ASN A 21 12.89 -1.33 -0.55
N TYR A 22 12.61 -1.68 0.69
CA TYR A 22 12.93 -0.88 1.86
C TYR A 22 13.74 -1.69 2.88
N ALA A 23 14.49 -0.99 3.70
CA ALA A 23 15.33 -1.59 4.73
C ALA A 23 14.49 -2.16 5.88
N LEU A 24 14.94 -3.26 6.45
CA LEU A 24 14.18 -4.04 7.43
C LEU A 24 14.64 -3.79 8.87
N ALA A 25 13.67 -3.83 9.78
CA ALA A 25 13.93 -3.87 11.21
C ALA A 25 14.61 -5.21 11.61
N PRO A 26 15.36 -5.24 12.72
CA PRO A 26 15.57 -4.18 13.72
C PRO A 26 16.67 -3.17 13.39
N GLN A 27 17.44 -3.36 12.32
CA GLN A 27 18.51 -2.44 11.93
C GLN A 27 17.98 -1.08 11.51
N TYR A 28 16.85 -1.07 10.81
CA TYR A 28 16.19 0.13 10.31
C TYR A 28 14.77 0.19 10.86
N LYS A 29 14.59 1.07 11.83
CA LYS A 29 13.33 1.25 12.55
C LYS A 29 12.43 2.30 11.90
N TYR A 30 11.23 2.46 12.43
CA TYR A 30 10.34 3.55 12.12
C TYR A 30 11.05 4.91 12.30
N PRO A 31 10.88 5.88 11.40
CA PRO A 31 10.10 5.84 10.15
C PRO A 31 10.97 5.57 8.89
N THR A 32 12.11 4.87 9.01
CA THR A 32 13.07 4.68 7.89
C THR A 32 12.42 4.20 6.59
N PRO A 33 11.52 3.18 6.56
CA PRO A 33 10.90 2.75 5.31
C PRO A 33 10.09 3.85 4.62
N LEU A 34 9.39 4.71 5.38
CA LEU A 34 8.65 5.84 4.82
C LEU A 34 9.58 6.90 4.21
N ILE A 35 10.71 7.17 4.87
CA ILE A 35 11.74 8.06 4.35
C ILE A 35 12.30 7.51 3.02
N GLN A 36 12.52 6.21 2.94
CA GLN A 36 13.00 5.56 1.72
C GLN A 36 11.96 5.59 0.60
N MET A 37 10.66 5.44 0.91
CA MET A 37 9.59 5.65 -0.06
C MET A 37 9.59 7.09 -0.59
N ASP A 38 9.72 8.09 0.29
CA ASP A 38 9.81 9.50 -0.10
C ASP A 38 11.02 9.77 -1.00
N GLN A 39 12.17 9.16 -0.67
CA GLN A 39 13.40 9.27 -1.47
C GLN A 39 13.23 8.63 -2.85
N ALA A 40 12.60 7.45 -2.93
CA ALA A 40 12.31 6.77 -4.19
C ALA A 40 11.40 7.62 -5.08
N VAL A 41 10.31 8.16 -4.53
CA VAL A 41 9.41 9.08 -5.24
C VAL A 41 10.16 10.31 -5.72
N LYS A 42 10.99 10.90 -4.87
CA LYS A 42 11.81 12.08 -5.23
C LYS A 42 12.77 11.76 -6.37
N PHE A 43 13.42 10.60 -6.33
CA PHE A 43 14.34 10.16 -7.38
C PHE A 43 13.63 10.01 -8.72
N ILE A 44 12.53 9.27 -8.76
CA ILE A 44 11.73 9.04 -9.98
C ILE A 44 11.25 10.37 -10.57
N LYS A 45 10.77 11.30 -9.73
CA LYS A 45 10.32 12.63 -10.19
C LYS A 45 11.44 13.52 -10.73
N LYS A 46 12.67 13.31 -10.27
CA LYS A 46 13.83 14.05 -10.79
C LYS A 46 14.39 13.48 -12.09
N ASN A 47 14.10 12.23 -12.38
CA ASN A 47 14.60 11.50 -13.56
C ASN A 47 13.45 11.06 -14.48
N PRO A 48 12.58 11.99 -14.96
CA PRO A 48 11.39 11.65 -15.74
C PRO A 48 11.71 11.12 -17.13
N HIS A 49 12.96 11.27 -17.60
CA HIS A 49 13.36 10.86 -18.94
C HIS A 49 13.65 9.36 -19.06
N GLU A 50 13.82 8.67 -17.95
CA GLU A 50 14.07 7.22 -17.97
C GLU A 50 12.79 6.41 -18.16
N LEU A 51 11.64 6.95 -17.74
CA LEU A 51 10.34 6.30 -17.84
C LEU A 51 9.25 7.32 -18.17
N PRO A 52 8.31 7.03 -19.09
CA PRO A 52 7.22 7.93 -19.46
C PRO A 52 6.11 7.96 -18.40
N ILE A 53 6.42 8.41 -17.19
CA ILE A 53 5.50 8.38 -16.03
C ILE A 53 4.57 9.60 -16.07
N ASP A 54 3.26 9.37 -15.98
CA ASP A 54 2.26 10.39 -15.73
C ASP A 54 2.06 10.59 -14.22
N PHE A 55 2.71 11.60 -13.66
CA PHE A 55 2.59 11.94 -12.24
C PHE A 55 1.25 12.58 -11.84
N THR A 56 0.32 12.72 -12.76
CA THR A 56 -1.05 13.15 -12.48
C THR A 56 -2.01 11.97 -12.22
N GLN A 57 -1.52 10.75 -12.41
CA GLN A 57 -2.28 9.51 -12.27
C GLN A 57 -1.50 8.47 -11.45
N VAL A 58 -1.27 8.79 -10.20
CA VAL A 58 -0.50 7.94 -9.28
C VAL A 58 -1.44 7.00 -8.52
N VAL A 59 -1.02 5.76 -8.38
CA VAL A 59 -1.67 4.76 -7.53
C VAL A 59 -0.66 4.27 -6.51
N PHE A 60 -1.02 4.31 -5.24
CA PHE A 60 -0.24 3.66 -4.20
C PHE A 60 -0.78 2.26 -3.93
N GLY A 61 0.10 1.34 -3.57
CA GLY A 61 -0.32 -0.02 -3.26
C GLY A 61 0.68 -0.76 -2.41
N GLY A 62 0.20 -1.83 -1.78
CA GLY A 62 1.05 -2.68 -0.95
C GLY A 62 0.32 -3.88 -0.40
N ASP A 63 1.07 -4.77 0.22
CA ASP A 63 0.54 -5.93 0.92
C ASP A 63 1.16 -6.06 2.30
N SER A 64 0.39 -6.49 3.29
CA SER A 64 0.85 -6.72 4.67
C SER A 64 1.53 -5.46 5.24
N ALA A 65 2.79 -5.55 5.68
CA ALA A 65 3.58 -4.40 6.10
C ALA A 65 3.69 -3.33 4.99
N GLY A 66 3.77 -3.74 3.72
CA GLY A 66 3.77 -2.82 2.58
C GLY A 66 2.42 -2.09 2.42
N ALA A 67 1.31 -2.71 2.77
CA ALA A 67 0.00 -2.05 2.81
C ALA A 67 -0.07 -1.01 3.93
N GLN A 68 0.44 -1.33 5.12
CA GLN A 68 0.55 -0.37 6.22
C GLN A 68 1.41 0.83 5.79
N LEU A 69 2.62 0.60 5.28
CA LEU A 69 3.53 1.66 4.83
C LEU A 69 2.90 2.52 3.71
N SER A 70 2.28 1.89 2.71
CA SER A 70 1.68 2.62 1.59
C SER A 70 0.42 3.38 1.99
N SER A 71 -0.39 2.86 2.90
CA SER A 71 -1.57 3.55 3.42
C SER A 71 -1.17 4.78 4.24
N GLN A 72 -0.17 4.64 5.11
CA GLN A 72 0.39 5.76 5.88
C GLN A 72 1.04 6.79 4.96
N PHE A 73 1.81 6.36 3.95
CA PHE A 73 2.41 7.30 3.00
C PHE A 73 1.35 8.04 2.17
N THR A 74 0.24 7.38 1.85
CA THR A 74 -0.93 8.03 1.22
C THR A 74 -1.52 9.09 2.15
N ALA A 75 -1.71 8.76 3.43
CA ALA A 75 -2.16 9.72 4.45
C ALA A 75 -1.21 10.91 4.56
N ILE A 76 0.10 10.69 4.61
CA ILE A 76 1.11 11.78 4.60
C ILE A 76 0.93 12.71 3.39
N GLN A 77 0.49 12.21 2.24
CA GLN A 77 0.26 13.05 1.06
C GLN A 77 -1.06 13.82 1.10
N THR A 78 -2.07 13.34 1.84
CA THR A 78 -3.45 13.83 1.84
C THR A 78 -3.84 14.55 3.13
N ASP A 79 -3.20 14.23 4.26
CA ASP A 79 -3.35 14.92 5.53
C ASP A 79 -2.20 15.91 5.75
N GLU A 80 -2.54 17.20 5.78
CA GLU A 80 -1.54 18.27 5.97
C GLU A 80 -0.94 18.24 7.38
N GLN A 81 -1.76 17.91 8.40
CA GLN A 81 -1.28 17.91 9.79
C GLN A 81 -0.29 16.77 9.99
N LEU A 82 -0.64 15.53 9.63
CA LEU A 82 0.26 14.38 9.71
C LEU A 82 1.59 14.66 8.97
N ARG A 83 1.48 15.22 7.76
CA ARG A 83 2.67 15.55 6.96
C ARG A 83 3.59 16.55 7.64
N LYS A 84 3.03 17.56 8.33
CA LYS A 84 3.82 18.55 9.09
C LYS A 84 4.47 17.92 10.31
N ASP A 85 3.73 17.13 11.06
CA ASP A 85 4.20 16.50 12.28
C ASP A 85 5.35 15.53 11.99
N MET A 86 5.23 14.75 10.93
CA MET A 86 6.27 13.84 10.45
C MET A 86 7.39 14.52 9.63
N HIS A 87 7.33 15.82 9.39
CA HIS A 87 8.31 16.58 8.61
C HIS A 87 8.53 16.09 7.17
N PHE A 88 7.48 15.52 6.55
CA PHE A 88 7.53 15.12 5.15
C PHE A 88 7.17 16.26 4.20
N LYS A 89 7.56 16.09 2.93
CA LYS A 89 7.14 16.98 1.85
C LYS A 89 5.97 16.38 1.08
N GLN A 90 5.05 17.24 0.67
CA GLN A 90 4.03 16.81 -0.29
C GLN A 90 4.66 16.52 -1.65
N ARG A 91 4.68 15.28 -2.06
CA ARG A 91 5.21 14.85 -3.36
C ARG A 91 4.16 14.90 -4.46
N PHE A 92 2.91 14.64 -4.09
CA PHE A 92 1.76 14.65 -4.99
C PHE A 92 0.64 15.50 -4.40
N LYS A 93 -0.06 16.24 -5.26
CA LYS A 93 -1.33 16.85 -4.88
C LYS A 93 -2.35 15.74 -4.68
N PRO A 94 -3.29 15.82 -3.71
CA PRO A 94 -4.28 14.77 -3.48
C PRO A 94 -5.00 14.32 -4.76
N LYS A 95 -5.44 15.25 -5.59
CA LYS A 95 -6.11 14.97 -6.87
C LYS A 95 -5.29 14.15 -7.88
N ASN A 96 -3.98 14.07 -7.71
CA ASN A 96 -3.08 13.28 -8.57
C ASN A 96 -2.89 11.85 -8.06
N ILE A 97 -3.30 11.58 -6.82
CA ILE A 97 -3.36 10.23 -6.25
C ILE A 97 -4.73 9.69 -6.59
N ARG A 98 -4.79 8.90 -7.66
CA ARG A 98 -6.06 8.49 -8.26
C ARG A 98 -6.69 7.30 -7.57
N ALA A 99 -5.89 6.47 -6.91
CA ALA A 99 -6.35 5.29 -6.22
C ALA A 99 -5.31 4.77 -5.21
N ALA A 100 -5.78 3.91 -4.30
CA ALA A 100 -4.93 3.10 -3.44
C ALA A 100 -5.40 1.64 -3.47
N ILE A 101 -4.47 0.69 -3.37
CA ILE A 101 -4.76 -0.76 -3.40
C ILE A 101 -3.99 -1.44 -2.28
N PHE A 102 -4.70 -2.03 -1.33
CA PHE A 102 -4.07 -2.64 -0.18
C PHE A 102 -4.55 -4.08 0.03
N PHE A 103 -3.61 -4.99 0.23
CA PHE A 103 -3.85 -6.41 0.46
C PHE A 103 -3.43 -6.82 1.86
N GLY A 104 -4.38 -7.28 2.68
CA GLY A 104 -4.11 -7.85 3.99
C GLY A 104 -3.24 -6.96 4.89
N GLY A 105 -3.49 -5.67 4.87
CA GLY A 105 -2.77 -4.69 5.70
C GLY A 105 -3.34 -4.57 7.11
N PHE A 106 -2.67 -3.77 7.92
CA PHE A 106 -3.12 -3.37 9.25
C PHE A 106 -2.99 -1.86 9.39
N TYR A 107 -4.01 -1.20 9.93
CA TYR A 107 -4.19 0.24 9.79
C TYR A 107 -4.52 0.96 11.10
N ASN A 108 -4.80 0.20 12.17
CA ASN A 108 -5.03 0.69 13.52
C ASN A 108 -4.06 0.04 14.49
N MET A 109 -3.09 0.80 14.96
CA MET A 109 -2.06 0.27 15.87
C MET A 109 -2.61 -0.03 17.28
N ASN A 110 -3.74 0.58 17.66
CA ASN A 110 -4.35 0.34 18.96
C ASN A 110 -5.03 -1.05 19.05
N THR A 111 -5.43 -1.63 17.91
CA THR A 111 -6.13 -2.92 17.85
C THR A 111 -5.34 -4.03 17.13
N VAL A 112 -4.13 -3.72 16.63
CA VAL A 112 -3.36 -4.70 15.87
C VAL A 112 -2.93 -5.92 16.69
N ARG A 113 -2.72 -5.77 18.00
CA ARG A 113 -2.41 -6.88 18.93
C ARG A 113 -3.55 -7.90 18.98
N GLU A 114 -4.80 -7.43 18.96
CA GLU A 114 -6.01 -8.25 19.06
C GLU A 114 -6.20 -9.16 17.83
N THR A 115 -5.51 -8.87 16.75
CA THR A 115 -5.53 -9.71 15.52
C THR A 115 -4.86 -11.07 15.74
N GLU A 116 -4.06 -11.21 16.79
CA GLU A 116 -3.25 -12.41 17.07
C GLU A 116 -2.37 -12.84 15.88
N PHE A 117 -2.01 -11.88 15.00
CA PHE A 117 -1.11 -12.19 13.89
C PHE A 117 0.20 -12.80 14.41
N PRO A 118 0.66 -13.93 13.85
CA PRO A 118 1.84 -14.63 14.36
C PRO A 118 3.05 -13.70 14.51
N ARG A 119 3.60 -13.62 15.72
CA ARG A 119 4.78 -12.80 16.06
C ARG A 119 4.55 -11.28 15.95
N ILE A 120 3.31 -10.79 15.98
CA ILE A 120 3.05 -9.35 15.86
C ILE A 120 3.85 -8.53 16.89
N GLN A 121 4.00 -9.03 18.11
CA GLN A 121 4.81 -8.40 19.15
C GLN A 121 6.26 -8.24 18.74
N LEU A 122 6.86 -9.30 18.20
CA LEU A 122 8.25 -9.26 17.73
C LEU A 122 8.43 -8.25 16.59
N PHE A 123 7.47 -8.21 15.65
CA PHE A 123 7.54 -7.28 14.53
C PHE A 123 7.39 -5.84 14.98
N MET A 124 6.41 -5.54 15.81
CA MET A 124 6.17 -4.18 16.31
C MET A 124 7.32 -3.71 17.19
N ARG A 125 7.80 -4.53 18.13
CA ARG A 125 8.97 -4.21 18.94
C ARG A 125 10.22 -3.96 18.08
N SER A 126 10.46 -4.80 17.07
CA SER A 126 11.59 -4.62 16.17
C SER A 126 11.49 -3.34 15.36
N TYR A 127 10.29 -2.99 14.90
CA TYR A 127 10.03 -1.84 14.06
C TYR A 127 10.05 -0.53 14.84
N THR A 128 9.39 -0.47 15.99
CA THR A 128 9.37 0.72 16.86
C THR A 128 10.66 0.88 17.66
N GLY A 129 11.32 -0.26 17.98
CA GLY A 129 12.49 -0.31 18.86
C GLY A 129 12.13 -0.21 20.35
N THR A 130 10.85 -0.38 20.69
CA THR A 130 10.31 -0.25 22.05
C THR A 130 9.63 -1.56 22.45
N GLU A 131 9.91 -2.07 23.64
CA GLU A 131 9.33 -3.34 24.13
C GLU A 131 7.82 -3.19 24.32
N GLU A 132 7.42 -2.21 25.11
CA GLU A 132 6.02 -1.86 25.38
C GLU A 132 5.53 -0.80 24.39
N TRP A 133 5.62 -1.13 23.10
CA TRP A 133 5.39 -0.20 22.01
C TRP A 133 4.00 0.46 22.03
N GLU A 134 2.97 -0.22 22.54
CA GLU A 134 1.61 0.34 22.62
C GLU A 134 1.48 1.51 23.59
N SER A 135 2.26 1.49 24.66
CA SER A 135 2.21 2.52 25.71
C SER A 135 3.38 3.50 25.69
N GLU A 136 4.53 3.08 25.15
CA GLU A 136 5.77 3.84 25.26
C GLU A 136 6.26 4.41 23.92
N PHE A 137 5.80 3.87 22.79
CA PHE A 137 6.20 4.39 21.49
C PHE A 137 5.39 5.63 21.15
N ARG A 138 6.05 6.81 21.23
CA ARG A 138 5.40 8.12 21.13
C ARG A 138 4.69 8.35 19.78
N ASP A 139 5.24 7.81 18.70
CA ASP A 139 4.76 8.08 17.34
C ASP A 139 3.77 7.00 16.86
N LEU A 140 3.13 6.27 17.79
CA LEU A 140 2.23 5.17 17.46
C LEU A 140 1.01 5.61 16.65
N SER A 141 0.42 6.76 17.00
CA SER A 141 -0.74 7.31 16.29
C SER A 141 -0.42 7.65 14.84
N GLU A 142 0.81 8.11 14.54
CA GLU A 142 1.23 8.39 13.17
C GLU A 142 1.16 7.15 12.28
N MET A 143 1.36 5.95 12.86
CA MET A 143 1.29 4.67 12.16
C MET A 143 -0.14 4.18 11.93
N SER A 144 -1.11 4.72 12.68
CA SER A 144 -2.53 4.34 12.61
C SER A 144 -3.23 5.09 11.48
N THR A 145 -3.18 4.56 10.25
CA THR A 145 -3.78 5.23 9.08
C THR A 145 -5.25 5.58 9.30
N VAL A 146 -5.99 4.80 10.08
CA VAL A 146 -7.40 5.07 10.41
C VAL A 146 -7.62 6.43 11.10
N GLU A 147 -6.60 6.96 11.78
CA GLU A 147 -6.65 8.26 12.46
C GLU A 147 -6.35 9.43 11.52
N HIS A 148 -5.89 9.16 10.28
CA HIS A 148 -5.38 10.15 9.33
C HIS A 148 -6.09 10.12 7.98
N VAL A 149 -7.25 9.45 7.92
CA VAL A 149 -8.12 9.53 6.74
C VAL A 149 -8.75 10.93 6.71
N THR A 150 -8.70 11.55 5.54
CA THR A 150 -9.33 12.84 5.27
C THR A 150 -10.12 12.76 3.97
N LYS A 151 -11.02 13.69 3.72
CA LYS A 151 -11.79 13.80 2.47
C LYS A 151 -10.92 13.81 1.19
N ASP A 152 -9.63 14.06 1.34
CA ASP A 152 -8.64 14.07 0.26
C ASP A 152 -7.98 12.68 0.06
N TYR A 153 -8.34 11.69 0.89
CA TYR A 153 -7.85 10.32 0.74
C TYR A 153 -8.40 9.71 -0.56
N PRO A 154 -7.59 9.01 -1.37
CA PRO A 154 -8.03 8.53 -2.69
C PRO A 154 -9.02 7.37 -2.59
N PRO A 155 -9.81 7.12 -3.66
CA PRO A 155 -10.55 5.86 -3.79
C PRO A 155 -9.67 4.66 -3.48
N THR A 156 -10.17 3.74 -2.65
CA THR A 156 -9.35 2.66 -2.10
C THR A 156 -9.96 1.29 -2.37
N PHE A 157 -9.12 0.36 -2.83
CA PHE A 157 -9.44 -1.06 -2.96
C PHE A 157 -8.81 -1.83 -1.81
N LEU A 158 -9.62 -2.59 -1.09
CA LEU A 158 -9.18 -3.44 0.02
C LEU A 158 -9.50 -4.91 -0.28
N SER A 159 -8.50 -5.76 -0.10
CA SER A 159 -8.68 -7.21 -0.19
C SER A 159 -7.90 -7.92 0.91
N VAL A 160 -8.56 -8.87 1.57
CA VAL A 160 -7.99 -9.67 2.64
C VAL A 160 -8.60 -11.06 2.61
N GLY A 161 -7.82 -12.09 2.97
CA GLY A 161 -8.36 -13.45 3.10
C GLY A 161 -9.31 -13.56 4.27
N ASP A 162 -10.36 -14.37 4.13
CA ASP A 162 -11.37 -14.59 5.16
C ASP A 162 -10.86 -15.39 6.38
N ALA A 163 -9.69 -16.02 6.25
CA ALA A 163 -8.92 -16.63 7.35
C ALA A 163 -7.61 -15.88 7.66
N ASP A 164 -7.49 -14.63 7.21
CA ASP A 164 -6.35 -13.77 7.52
C ASP A 164 -6.55 -13.10 8.88
N PRO A 165 -5.59 -13.17 9.81
CA PRO A 165 -5.68 -12.47 11.09
C PRO A 165 -5.96 -10.96 10.97
N PHE A 166 -5.55 -10.31 9.87
CA PHE A 166 -5.83 -8.89 9.64
C PHE A 166 -7.21 -8.60 9.05
N PHE A 167 -8.13 -9.57 9.00
CA PHE A 167 -9.46 -9.36 8.44
C PHE A 167 -10.21 -8.20 9.11
N SER A 168 -10.21 -8.16 10.45
CA SER A 168 -10.85 -7.08 11.23
C SER A 168 -10.24 -5.70 10.95
N GLN A 169 -8.94 -5.63 10.76
CA GLN A 169 -8.23 -4.38 10.41
C GLN A 169 -8.69 -3.83 9.06
N ASN A 170 -8.92 -4.70 8.08
CA ASN A 170 -9.40 -4.30 6.76
C ASN A 170 -10.88 -3.89 6.79
N GLN A 171 -11.71 -4.55 7.60
CA GLN A 171 -13.10 -4.16 7.81
C GLN A 171 -13.20 -2.79 8.49
N GLU A 172 -12.42 -2.57 9.55
CA GLU A 172 -12.35 -1.28 10.25
C GLU A 172 -11.92 -0.16 9.32
N PHE A 173 -10.87 -0.39 8.54
CA PHE A 173 -10.36 0.63 7.62
C PHE A 173 -11.35 0.96 6.51
N ALA A 174 -12.05 -0.04 5.95
CA ALA A 174 -13.13 0.18 4.99
C ALA A 174 -14.21 1.10 5.57
N ARG A 175 -14.68 0.79 6.79
CA ARG A 175 -15.68 1.60 7.49
C ARG A 175 -15.21 3.03 7.72
N VAL A 176 -13.98 3.25 8.18
CA VAL A 176 -13.43 4.60 8.41
C VAL A 176 -13.36 5.39 7.11
N LEU A 177 -12.91 4.78 6.02
CA LEU A 177 -12.86 5.41 4.71
C LEU A 177 -14.26 5.82 4.22
N GLU A 178 -15.26 4.93 4.37
CA GLU A 178 -16.66 5.20 3.97
C GLU A 178 -17.28 6.32 4.82
N GLU A 179 -17.04 6.33 6.13
CA GLU A 179 -17.53 7.36 7.05
C GLU A 179 -16.95 8.75 6.71
N ASP A 180 -15.72 8.82 6.21
CA ASP A 180 -15.11 10.06 5.73
C ASP A 180 -15.50 10.43 4.29
N GLY A 181 -16.33 9.63 3.64
CA GLY A 181 -16.84 9.87 2.29
C GLY A 181 -15.91 9.40 1.17
N THR A 182 -14.87 8.64 1.47
CA THR A 182 -13.98 8.05 0.48
C THR A 182 -14.66 6.85 -0.20
N SER A 183 -14.54 6.76 -1.52
CA SER A 183 -15.03 5.59 -2.28
C SER A 183 -14.17 4.37 -1.96
N VAL A 184 -14.80 3.28 -1.54
CA VAL A 184 -14.13 2.03 -1.18
C VAL A 184 -14.71 0.86 -1.96
N ASP A 185 -13.84 0.08 -2.57
CA ASP A 185 -14.18 -1.24 -3.10
C ASP A 185 -13.55 -2.29 -2.18
N THR A 186 -14.37 -3.17 -1.65
CA THR A 186 -13.89 -4.31 -0.84
C THR A 186 -14.01 -5.61 -1.62
N PHE A 187 -13.01 -6.46 -1.51
CA PHE A 187 -13.03 -7.82 -2.02
C PHE A 187 -12.78 -8.78 -0.86
N PHE A 188 -13.86 -9.03 -0.11
CA PHE A 188 -13.87 -9.87 1.08
C PHE A 188 -14.75 -11.10 0.86
N PHE A 189 -14.36 -12.22 1.42
CA PHE A 189 -15.12 -13.46 1.42
C PHE A 189 -15.86 -13.65 2.74
N ASP A 190 -16.83 -14.56 2.74
CA ASP A 190 -17.78 -14.78 3.85
C ASP A 190 -17.29 -15.73 4.95
N GLY A 191 -16.05 -16.18 4.90
CA GLY A 191 -15.47 -17.14 5.84
C GLY A 191 -15.46 -18.59 5.34
N SER A 192 -16.10 -18.88 4.21
CA SER A 192 -16.19 -20.24 3.65
C SER A 192 -15.00 -20.68 2.83
N HIS A 193 -14.18 -19.73 2.37
CA HIS A 193 -13.04 -19.98 1.47
C HIS A 193 -11.75 -20.33 2.20
N HIS A 194 -11.63 -19.95 3.48
CA HIS A 194 -10.44 -20.20 4.33
C HIS A 194 -9.14 -19.64 3.73
N LEU A 195 -9.22 -18.50 3.05
CA LEU A 195 -8.09 -17.84 2.42
C LEU A 195 -7.19 -17.19 3.47
N ARG A 196 -5.94 -17.57 3.44
CA ARG A 196 -4.92 -17.09 4.38
C ARG A 196 -4.27 -15.80 3.91
N HIS A 197 -3.40 -15.27 4.75
CA HIS A 197 -2.61 -14.08 4.50
C HIS A 197 -1.90 -14.14 3.14
N GLN A 198 -2.01 -13.07 2.34
CA GLN A 198 -1.39 -12.90 1.02
C GLN A 198 -1.88 -13.89 -0.06
N TYR A 199 -3.11 -14.44 0.04
CA TYR A 199 -3.67 -15.33 -0.97
C TYR A 199 -3.64 -14.71 -2.37
N GLN A 200 -3.73 -13.39 -2.48
CA GLN A 200 -3.79 -12.62 -3.74
C GLN A 200 -2.63 -12.92 -4.70
N PHE A 201 -1.49 -13.37 -4.16
CA PHE A 201 -0.29 -13.69 -4.95
C PHE A 201 -0.25 -15.12 -5.46
N HIS A 202 -1.18 -15.97 -5.05
CA HIS A 202 -1.30 -17.35 -5.49
C HIS A 202 -2.20 -17.45 -6.74
N LEU A 203 -1.72 -16.95 -7.89
CA LEU A 203 -2.51 -16.83 -9.12
C LEU A 203 -3.03 -18.15 -9.71
N ASN A 204 -2.72 -19.30 -9.12
CA ASN A 204 -3.35 -20.59 -9.41
C ASN A 204 -4.73 -20.73 -8.75
N LEU A 205 -5.02 -19.97 -7.68
CA LEU A 205 -6.32 -19.99 -7.01
C LEU A 205 -7.37 -19.22 -7.81
N PRO A 206 -8.61 -19.74 -7.91
CA PRO A 206 -9.73 -19.00 -8.51
C PRO A 206 -9.93 -17.62 -7.88
N GLU A 207 -9.95 -17.56 -6.55
CA GLU A 207 -10.18 -16.34 -5.76
C GLU A 207 -9.11 -15.27 -6.03
N SER A 208 -7.86 -15.68 -6.25
CA SER A 208 -6.77 -14.75 -6.60
C SER A 208 -6.95 -14.17 -7.99
N LYS A 209 -7.48 -14.98 -8.94
CA LYS A 209 -7.80 -14.50 -10.29
C LYS A 209 -8.97 -13.52 -10.27
N GLU A 210 -10.00 -13.81 -9.50
CA GLU A 210 -11.16 -12.93 -9.31
C GLU A 210 -10.75 -11.62 -8.65
N ASN A 211 -9.88 -11.69 -7.64
CA ASN A 211 -9.29 -10.52 -7.01
C ASN A 211 -8.52 -9.67 -8.03
N LEU A 212 -7.68 -10.28 -8.86
CA LEU A 212 -6.94 -9.58 -9.91
C LEU A 212 -7.88 -8.86 -10.88
N VAL A 213 -8.94 -9.54 -11.34
CA VAL A 213 -9.95 -8.92 -12.23
C VAL A 213 -10.62 -7.73 -11.55
N SER A 214 -10.92 -7.83 -10.25
CA SER A 214 -11.54 -6.75 -9.48
C SER A 214 -10.59 -5.55 -9.32
N VAL A 215 -9.31 -5.80 -9.06
CA VAL A 215 -8.25 -4.77 -9.06
C VAL A 215 -8.16 -4.06 -10.40
N GLN A 216 -8.16 -4.82 -11.49
CA GLN A 216 -8.07 -4.27 -12.84
C GLN A 216 -9.27 -3.37 -13.19
N ARG A 217 -10.48 -3.79 -12.80
CA ARG A 217 -11.70 -2.97 -12.95
C ARG A 217 -11.64 -1.70 -12.11
N PHE A 218 -11.18 -1.82 -10.87
CA PHE A 218 -11.01 -0.69 -9.96
C PHE A 218 -10.01 0.33 -10.52
N LEU A 219 -8.86 -0.11 -10.99
CA LEU A 219 -7.85 0.74 -11.63
C LEU A 219 -8.42 1.46 -12.86
N SER A 220 -9.08 0.73 -13.75
CA SER A 220 -9.67 1.26 -14.98
C SER A 220 -10.74 2.35 -14.73
N ARG A 221 -11.47 2.29 -13.61
CA ARG A 221 -12.46 3.32 -13.23
C ARG A 221 -11.81 4.58 -12.66
N ASN A 222 -10.68 4.45 -11.99
CA ASN A 222 -10.06 5.54 -11.24
C ASN A 222 -8.89 6.20 -11.98
N THR A 223 -8.37 5.57 -13.04
CA THR A 223 -7.27 6.10 -13.84
C THR A 223 -7.66 6.15 -15.30
N SER A 224 -7.06 7.06 -16.07
CA SER A 224 -7.17 7.06 -17.54
C SER A 224 -6.09 6.14 -18.08
N SER A 225 -6.45 4.91 -18.44
CA SER A 225 -5.53 3.99 -19.11
C SER A 225 -5.24 4.48 -20.53
N THR A 226 -4.02 4.89 -20.80
CA THR A 226 -3.51 4.96 -22.17
C THR A 226 -3.12 3.54 -22.57
N THR A 227 -3.98 2.87 -23.31
CA THR A 227 -3.71 1.53 -23.84
C THR A 227 -2.43 1.59 -24.68
N ILE A 228 -1.34 1.01 -24.17
CA ILE A 228 -0.15 0.77 -24.99
C ILE A 228 -0.55 -0.29 -26.04
N LYS A 229 -0.49 0.11 -27.31
CA LYS A 229 -0.97 -0.70 -28.45
C LYS A 229 0.03 -1.80 -28.88
N ASN A 230 0.82 -2.34 -28.00
CA ASN A 230 1.75 -3.40 -28.38
C ASN A 230 1.78 -4.54 -27.34
N PRO A 231 0.96 -5.61 -27.52
CA PRO A 231 0.93 -6.74 -26.59
C PRO A 231 2.17 -7.65 -26.66
N ASP A 232 3.11 -7.43 -27.58
CA ASP A 232 4.26 -8.30 -27.83
C ASP A 232 5.59 -7.80 -27.24
N GLU A 233 5.62 -6.67 -26.56
CA GLU A 233 6.82 -6.24 -25.84
C GLU A 233 6.94 -7.01 -24.53
N GLN A 234 7.93 -7.90 -24.43
CA GLN A 234 8.33 -8.54 -23.18
C GLN A 234 8.89 -7.47 -22.24
N PHE A 235 8.16 -7.20 -21.16
CA PHE A 235 8.61 -6.28 -20.11
C PHE A 235 9.76 -6.92 -19.32
N GLU A 236 10.99 -6.46 -19.53
CA GLU A 236 12.09 -6.73 -18.62
C GLU A 236 12.03 -5.73 -17.45
N PRO A 237 12.16 -6.22 -16.19
CA PRO A 237 12.18 -5.34 -15.04
C PRO A 237 13.42 -4.43 -15.07
N ILE A 238 13.23 -3.13 -15.13
CA ILE A 238 14.31 -2.15 -14.99
C ILE A 238 14.63 -2.01 -13.49
N GLN A 239 15.86 -2.32 -13.10
CA GLN A 239 16.34 -2.07 -11.74
C GLN A 239 16.92 -0.64 -11.66
N LEU A 240 16.17 0.25 -11.03
CA LEU A 240 16.66 1.59 -10.71
C LEU A 240 17.47 1.54 -9.42
N ASN A 241 18.73 1.96 -9.48
CA ASN A 241 19.57 2.10 -8.31
C ASN A 241 19.61 3.58 -7.89
N PRO A 242 18.90 3.97 -6.81
CA PRO A 242 18.82 5.37 -6.38
C PRO A 242 20.14 5.90 -5.80
N TYR A 243 21.18 5.05 -5.67
CA TYR A 243 22.50 5.38 -5.13
C TYR A 243 23.60 5.42 -6.22
N LYS A 244 23.25 5.30 -7.50
CA LYS A 244 24.15 5.62 -8.59
C LYS A 244 24.00 7.12 -8.90
N ASP A 245 25.10 7.84 -8.66
CA ASP A 245 25.27 9.25 -9.02
C ASP A 245 25.17 9.50 -10.53
#